data_da5925a404bbc8d7a48bea1d1fcc4ef4
#
_entry.id   da5925a404bbc8d7a48bea1d1fcc4ef4
#
_cell.length_a   1.000
_cell.length_b   1.000
_cell.length_c   1.000
_cell.angle_alpha   90.00
_cell.angle_beta   90.00
_cell.angle_gamma   90.00
#
_symmetry.space_group_name_H-M   'P 1'
#
loop_
_entity.id
_entity.type
_entity.pdbx_description
1 polymer ?
#
loop_
_entity_poly.entity_id
_entity_poly.type
_entity_poly.pdbx_seq_one_letter_code
_entity_poly.pdbx_strand_id
1 'polypeptide(L)'
;MDMRQNYLVEYVPNAYINLCVDKNQQRANNQLIYDFKAGKAATTRFCAELLISYLRRQYGRLLEDFVVVFAPCSAQWKYNKRFGYLAAILNQAGIKTANEHVRIYGERKPTHNGGSHHVSEELYHVAIDDSYFAGKNVILFDDLLTSGQ
;
A
#
# COMPACT_ATOMS: atom_id res chain seq x y z
N MET A 1 -5.91 -18.29 9.30
CA MET A 1 -4.91 -17.42 8.65
C MET A 1 -4.62 -16.26 9.60
N ASP A 2 -3.43 -16.24 10.18
CA ASP A 2 -3.04 -15.18 11.13
C ASP A 2 -2.54 -13.97 10.32
N MET A 3 -3.40 -12.98 10.09
CA MET A 3 -3.02 -11.74 9.42
C MET A 3 -2.44 -10.78 10.47
N ARG A 4 -1.12 -10.64 10.45
CA ARG A 4 -0.45 -9.61 11.26
C ARG A 4 -0.47 -8.28 10.49
N GLN A 5 -1.07 -7.26 11.11
CA GLN A 5 -1.06 -5.89 10.59
C GLN A 5 0.08 -5.12 11.24
N ASN A 6 0.86 -4.41 10.40
CA ASN A 6 1.93 -3.53 10.84
C ASN A 6 1.88 -2.23 10.03
N TYR A 7 2.32 -1.14 10.61
CA TYR A 7 2.39 0.16 9.93
C TYR A 7 3.78 0.78 10.07
N LEU A 8 4.18 1.55 9.07
CA LEU A 8 5.48 2.25 9.05
C LEU A 8 5.38 3.62 9.74
N VAL A 9 4.26 4.31 9.56
CA VAL A 9 3.93 5.58 10.22
C VAL A 9 2.45 5.61 10.59
N GLU A 10 2.14 6.26 11.71
CA GLU A 10 0.76 6.40 12.17
C GLU A 10 0.04 7.51 11.40
N TYR A 11 -1.21 7.24 11.03
CA TYR A 11 -2.12 8.24 10.45
C TYR A 11 -3.24 8.58 11.44
N VAL A 12 -3.49 9.87 11.62
CA VAL A 12 -4.63 10.37 12.38
C VAL A 12 -5.42 11.35 11.51
N PRO A 13 -6.75 11.18 11.32
CA PRO A 13 -7.55 12.14 10.57
C PRO A 13 -7.36 13.57 11.09
N ASN A 14 -7.30 14.53 10.17
CA ASN A 14 -7.01 15.94 10.51
C ASN A 14 -7.91 16.52 11.60
N ALA A 15 -9.18 16.08 11.67
CA ALA A 15 -10.13 16.50 12.70
C ALA A 15 -9.67 16.15 14.13
N TYR A 16 -8.84 15.12 14.28
CA TYR A 16 -8.37 14.62 15.59
C TYR A 16 -6.92 14.96 15.92
N ILE A 17 -6.19 15.65 15.02
CA ILE A 17 -4.78 16.02 15.24
C ILE A 17 -4.61 16.84 16.54
N ASN A 18 -5.59 17.66 16.89
CA ASN A 18 -5.54 18.46 18.11
C ASN A 18 -5.55 17.63 19.41
N LEU A 19 -5.93 16.36 19.34
CA LEU A 19 -5.91 15.42 20.48
C LEU A 19 -4.58 14.67 20.58
N CYS A 20 -3.69 14.76 19.59
CA CYS A 20 -2.39 14.10 19.60
C CYS A 20 -1.42 14.80 20.54
N VAL A 21 -0.54 14.01 21.17
CA VAL A 21 0.53 14.52 22.06
C VAL A 21 1.54 15.34 21.25
N ASP A 22 2.02 14.83 20.12
CA ASP A 22 2.89 15.56 19.20
C ASP A 22 2.15 15.87 17.89
N LYS A 23 1.56 17.05 17.83
CA LYS A 23 0.80 17.53 16.67
C LYS A 23 1.67 17.76 15.43
N ASN A 24 2.93 18.16 15.62
CA ASN A 24 3.83 18.46 14.53
C ASN A 24 4.29 17.15 13.86
N GLN A 25 4.67 16.16 14.66
CA GLN A 25 5.00 14.84 14.13
C GLN A 25 3.81 14.21 13.42
N GLN A 26 2.60 14.34 13.97
CA GLN A 26 1.40 13.79 13.35
C GLN A 26 1.07 14.46 12.01
N ARG A 27 1.22 15.80 11.91
CA ARG A 27 1.07 16.50 10.63
C ARG A 27 2.12 16.06 9.61
N ALA A 28 3.36 15.85 10.04
CA ALA A 28 4.42 15.35 9.17
C ALA A 28 4.11 13.93 8.66
N ASN A 29 3.60 13.04 9.52
CA ASN A 29 3.17 11.70 9.13
C ASN A 29 2.03 11.74 8.10
N ASN A 30 1.01 12.57 8.34
CA ASN A 30 -0.10 12.73 7.41
C ASN A 30 0.38 13.30 6.07
N GLN A 31 1.28 14.30 6.08
CA GLN A 31 1.84 14.86 4.86
C GLN A 31 2.65 13.83 4.08
N LEU A 32 3.42 12.99 4.75
CA LEU A 32 4.14 11.88 4.12
C LEU A 32 3.20 10.95 3.35
N ILE A 33 2.06 10.60 3.94
CA ILE A 33 1.06 9.73 3.31
C ILE A 33 0.44 10.42 2.08
N TYR A 34 0.07 11.70 2.18
CA TYR A 34 -0.48 12.46 1.04
C TYR A 34 0.54 12.58 -0.10
N ASP A 35 1.79 12.87 0.21
CA ASP A 35 2.87 12.98 -0.77
C ASP A 35 3.18 11.64 -1.44
N PHE A 36 3.13 10.55 -0.69
CA PHE A 36 3.24 9.20 -1.24
C PHE A 36 2.09 8.89 -2.21
N LYS A 37 0.83 9.18 -1.81
CA LYS A 37 -0.35 9.02 -2.67
C LYS A 37 -0.27 9.86 -3.94
N ALA A 38 0.34 11.04 -3.85
CA ALA A 38 0.58 11.90 -5.00
C ALA A 38 1.72 11.41 -5.92
N GLY A 39 2.46 10.36 -5.52
CA GLY A 39 3.56 9.79 -6.28
C GLY A 39 4.81 10.67 -6.32
N LYS A 40 5.07 11.45 -5.26
CA LYS A 40 6.29 12.27 -5.16
C LYS A 40 7.51 11.36 -5.02
N ALA A 41 8.47 11.47 -5.94
CA ALA A 41 9.61 10.57 -6.03
C ALA A 41 10.48 10.54 -4.77
N ALA A 42 10.74 11.69 -4.14
CA ALA A 42 11.53 11.76 -2.90
C ALA A 42 10.82 11.02 -1.75
N THR A 43 9.51 11.22 -1.62
CA THR A 43 8.69 10.53 -0.61
C THR A 43 8.62 9.03 -0.87
N THR A 44 8.46 8.62 -2.13
CA THR A 44 8.45 7.20 -2.51
C THR A 44 9.78 6.53 -2.16
N ARG A 45 10.92 7.18 -2.41
CA ARG A 45 12.24 6.67 -2.00
C ARG A 45 12.35 6.51 -0.49
N PHE A 46 11.94 7.51 0.26
CA PHE A 46 11.96 7.44 1.73
C PHE A 46 11.08 6.30 2.25
N CYS A 47 9.85 6.15 1.75
CA CYS A 47 8.97 5.05 2.11
C CYS A 47 9.55 3.68 1.71
N ALA A 48 10.22 3.60 0.55
CA ALA A 48 10.89 2.38 0.10
C ALA A 48 12.02 1.97 1.06
N GLU A 49 12.84 2.92 1.52
CA GLU A 49 13.91 2.65 2.48
C GLU A 49 13.36 2.14 3.81
N LEU A 50 12.29 2.74 4.32
CA LEU A 50 11.60 2.28 5.52
C LEU A 50 11.07 0.85 5.33
N LEU A 51 10.40 0.60 4.21
CA LEU A 51 9.81 -0.71 3.91
C LEU A 51 10.89 -1.79 3.73
N ILE A 52 11.96 -1.51 2.99
CA ILE A 52 13.08 -2.44 2.80
C ILE A 52 13.71 -2.79 4.14
N SER A 53 13.99 -1.79 4.98
CA SER A 53 14.58 -1.99 6.30
C SER A 53 13.65 -2.82 7.20
N TYR A 54 12.35 -2.54 7.18
CA TYR A 54 11.36 -3.29 7.91
C TYR A 54 11.30 -4.76 7.46
N LEU A 55 11.16 -4.99 6.14
CA LEU A 55 11.04 -6.34 5.58
C LEU A 55 12.28 -7.19 5.85
N ARG A 56 13.48 -6.64 5.67
CA ARG A 56 14.74 -7.34 5.95
C ARG A 56 14.89 -7.71 7.43
N ARG A 57 14.51 -6.80 8.32
CA ARG A 57 14.55 -7.06 9.76
C ARG A 57 13.52 -8.11 10.19
N GLN A 58 12.32 -8.05 9.61
CA GLN A 58 11.21 -8.92 9.99
C GLN A 58 11.35 -10.34 9.43
N TYR A 59 11.81 -10.49 8.20
CA TYR A 59 11.82 -11.75 7.48
C TYR A 59 13.24 -12.31 7.23
N GLY A 60 14.26 -11.48 7.24
CA GLY A 60 15.64 -11.91 6.98
C GLY A 60 15.75 -12.67 5.65
N ARG A 61 16.35 -13.87 5.69
CA ARG A 61 16.50 -14.73 4.50
C ARG A 61 15.17 -15.26 3.96
N LEU A 62 14.15 -15.39 4.80
CA LEU A 62 12.83 -15.85 4.38
C LEU A 62 12.15 -14.88 3.40
N LEU A 63 12.63 -13.63 3.31
CA LEU A 63 12.08 -12.64 2.38
C LEU A 63 12.18 -13.10 0.91
N GLU A 64 13.13 -13.97 0.57
CA GLU A 64 13.27 -14.53 -0.78
C GLU A 64 12.05 -15.41 -1.20
N ASP A 65 11.32 -15.95 -0.22
CA ASP A 65 10.16 -16.81 -0.42
C ASP A 65 8.85 -16.00 -0.54
N PHE A 66 8.92 -14.67 -0.36
CA PHE A 66 7.78 -13.78 -0.41
C PHE A 66 7.75 -12.93 -1.69
N VAL A 67 6.55 -12.51 -2.05
CA VAL A 67 6.30 -11.49 -3.06
C VAL A 67 5.46 -10.36 -2.46
N VAL A 68 5.88 -9.12 -2.71
CA VAL A 68 5.14 -7.94 -2.25
C VAL A 68 4.06 -7.60 -3.27
N VAL A 69 2.83 -7.46 -2.81
CA VAL A 69 1.65 -7.05 -3.59
C VAL A 69 1.15 -5.73 -3.03
N PHE A 70 0.76 -4.83 -3.91
CA PHE A 70 0.17 -3.55 -3.51
C PHE A 70 -1.35 -3.62 -3.56
N ALA A 71 -2.01 -3.01 -2.57
CA ALA A 71 -3.46 -2.93 -2.53
C ALA A 71 -4.00 -2.16 -3.76
N PRO A 72 -5.06 -2.65 -4.41
CA PRO A 72 -5.61 -2.03 -5.60
C PRO A 72 -6.11 -0.60 -5.32
N CYS A 73 -5.80 0.33 -6.24
CA CYS A 73 -6.36 1.67 -6.25
C CYS A 73 -7.71 1.72 -6.97
N SER A 74 -8.35 2.90 -7.00
CA SER A 74 -9.62 3.11 -7.71
C SER A 74 -9.48 3.10 -9.25
N ALA A 75 -8.25 3.16 -9.78
CA ALA A 75 -7.95 3.10 -11.21
C ALA A 75 -6.51 2.65 -11.46
N GLN A 76 -6.25 2.03 -12.63
CA GLN A 76 -4.92 1.51 -13.00
C GLN A 76 -3.86 2.62 -13.03
N TRP A 77 -4.18 3.80 -13.57
CA TRP A 77 -3.20 4.89 -13.65
C TRP A 77 -2.79 5.40 -12.25
N LYS A 78 -3.71 5.40 -11.29
CA LYS A 78 -3.41 5.75 -9.89
C LYS A 78 -2.51 4.70 -9.24
N TYR A 79 -2.78 3.43 -9.50
CA TYR A 79 -1.99 2.31 -9.05
C TYR A 79 -0.55 2.40 -9.57
N ASN A 80 -0.39 2.60 -10.88
CA ASN A 80 0.91 2.73 -11.50
C ASN A 80 1.69 3.97 -11.00
N LYS A 81 1.00 5.10 -10.87
CA LYS A 81 1.59 6.36 -10.36
C LYS A 81 2.09 6.20 -8.91
N ARG A 82 1.33 5.51 -8.08
CA ARG A 82 1.62 5.33 -6.66
C ARG A 82 2.70 4.28 -6.42
N PHE A 83 2.57 3.13 -7.05
CA PHE A 83 3.36 1.95 -6.73
C PHE A 83 4.43 1.59 -7.77
N GLY A 84 4.37 2.11 -8.99
CA GLY A 84 5.32 1.74 -10.05
C GLY A 84 6.76 2.04 -9.69
N TYR A 85 7.04 3.23 -9.16
CA TYR A 85 8.39 3.60 -8.73
C TYR A 85 8.82 2.87 -7.45
N LEU A 86 7.91 2.66 -6.51
CA LEU A 86 8.16 1.84 -5.32
C LEU A 86 8.56 0.41 -5.71
N ALA A 87 7.81 -0.22 -6.62
CA ALA A 87 8.12 -1.55 -7.12
C ALA A 87 9.52 -1.63 -7.75
N ALA A 88 9.89 -0.64 -8.56
CA ALA A 88 11.22 -0.56 -9.17
C ALA A 88 12.34 -0.52 -8.11
N ILE A 89 12.18 0.28 -7.06
CA ILE A 89 13.16 0.38 -5.97
C ILE A 89 13.24 -0.94 -5.20
N LEU A 90 12.10 -1.57 -4.87
CA LEU A 90 12.07 -2.86 -4.17
C LEU A 90 12.77 -3.95 -5.00
N ASN A 91 12.47 -4.03 -6.29
CA ASN A 91 13.10 -5.00 -7.19
C ASN A 91 14.61 -4.78 -7.31
N GLN A 92 15.09 -3.53 -7.37
CA GLN A 92 16.53 -3.23 -7.32
C GLN A 92 17.18 -3.69 -6.01
N ALA A 93 16.45 -3.65 -4.90
CA ALA A 93 16.90 -4.14 -3.60
C ALA A 93 16.82 -5.67 -3.45
N GLY A 94 16.38 -6.40 -4.49
CA GLY A 94 16.22 -7.86 -4.50
C GLY A 94 14.91 -8.35 -3.88
N ILE A 95 13.94 -7.45 -3.66
CA ILE A 95 12.62 -7.79 -3.10
C ILE A 95 11.63 -7.93 -4.27
N LYS A 96 11.07 -9.12 -4.44
CA LYS A 96 10.13 -9.41 -5.52
C LYS A 96 8.81 -8.67 -5.33
N THR A 97 8.29 -8.08 -6.40
CA THR A 97 6.97 -7.44 -6.43
C THR A 97 6.07 -8.07 -7.48
N ALA A 98 4.76 -7.99 -7.27
CA ALA A 98 3.74 -8.57 -8.16
C ALA A 98 2.77 -7.52 -8.72
N ASN A 99 3.20 -6.27 -8.83
CA ASN A 99 2.36 -5.18 -9.35
C ASN A 99 1.88 -5.41 -10.80
N GLU A 100 2.63 -6.16 -11.61
CA GLU A 100 2.26 -6.48 -12.99
C GLU A 100 1.19 -7.59 -13.08
N HIS A 101 0.96 -8.33 -12.00
CA HIS A 101 -0.03 -9.41 -11.89
C HIS A 101 -1.35 -8.96 -11.26
N VAL A 102 -1.50 -7.65 -11.03
CA VAL A 102 -2.73 -7.01 -10.57
C VAL A 102 -3.21 -6.02 -11.60
N ARG A 103 -4.42 -6.19 -12.11
CA ARG A 103 -5.01 -5.30 -13.11
C ARG A 103 -6.30 -4.69 -12.57
N ILE A 104 -6.48 -3.39 -12.81
CA ILE A 104 -7.63 -2.63 -12.37
C ILE A 104 -8.37 -2.14 -13.61
N TYR A 105 -9.66 -2.48 -13.72
CA TYR A 105 -10.51 -2.12 -14.84
C TYR A 105 -11.45 -0.97 -14.46
N GLY A 106 -11.58 0.00 -15.36
CA GLY A 106 -12.44 1.15 -15.16
C GLY A 106 -11.90 2.12 -14.09
N GLU A 107 -12.74 3.05 -13.69
CA GLU A 107 -12.46 4.01 -12.62
C GLU A 107 -13.58 3.99 -11.60
N ARG A 108 -13.24 3.67 -10.36
CA ARG A 108 -14.19 3.65 -9.26
C ARG A 108 -14.36 5.06 -8.68
N LYS A 109 -15.61 5.48 -8.47
CA LYS A 109 -15.90 6.74 -7.80
C LYS A 109 -15.46 6.67 -6.32
N PRO A 110 -14.87 7.74 -5.77
CA PRO A 110 -14.50 7.77 -4.36
C PRO A 110 -15.74 7.58 -3.46
N THR A 111 -15.63 6.72 -2.46
CA THR A 111 -16.72 6.39 -1.51
C THR A 111 -17.05 7.51 -0.51
N HIS A 112 -16.36 8.65 -0.57
CA HIS A 112 -16.56 9.77 0.36
C HIS A 112 -17.91 10.50 0.20
N ASN A 113 -18.73 10.15 -0.80
CA ASN A 113 -20.03 10.76 -1.06
C ASN A 113 -21.23 9.81 -0.78
N GLY A 114 -21.19 9.05 0.30
CA GLY A 114 -22.38 8.32 0.79
C GLY A 114 -22.84 7.13 -0.06
N GLY A 115 -21.95 6.55 -0.86
CA GLY A 115 -22.23 5.31 -1.58
C GLY A 115 -22.20 4.10 -0.64
N SER A 116 -23.19 3.21 -0.75
CA SER A 116 -23.22 1.96 -0.01
C SER A 116 -22.00 1.11 -0.36
N HIS A 117 -21.32 0.60 0.66
CA HIS A 117 -20.21 -0.33 0.49
C HIS A 117 -20.73 -1.71 0.05
N HIS A 118 -20.89 -1.93 -1.24
CA HIS A 118 -21.05 -3.27 -1.79
C HIS A 118 -19.68 -3.83 -2.15
N VAL A 119 -19.09 -4.60 -1.24
CA VAL A 119 -17.80 -5.31 -1.43
C VAL A 119 -17.80 -6.13 -2.73
N SER A 120 -18.96 -6.65 -3.14
CA SER A 120 -19.13 -7.39 -4.38
C SER A 120 -18.84 -6.55 -5.64
N GLU A 121 -19.24 -5.27 -5.68
CA GLU A 121 -18.98 -4.40 -6.84
C GLU A 121 -17.49 -4.01 -6.93
N GLU A 122 -16.81 -3.94 -5.80
CA GLU A 122 -15.37 -3.64 -5.75
C GLU A 122 -14.50 -4.73 -6.35
N LEU A 123 -14.89 -5.99 -6.17
CA LEU A 123 -14.16 -7.15 -6.69
C LEU A 123 -14.22 -7.27 -8.23
N TYR A 124 -15.26 -6.78 -8.88
CA TYR A 124 -15.40 -6.86 -10.35
C TYR A 124 -14.45 -5.93 -11.11
N HIS A 125 -13.80 -4.98 -10.43
CA HIS A 125 -12.87 -4.04 -11.06
C HIS A 125 -11.40 -4.47 -10.96
N VAL A 126 -11.10 -5.57 -10.26
CA VAL A 126 -9.74 -6.06 -10.06
C VAL A 126 -9.61 -7.47 -10.59
N ALA A 127 -8.65 -7.71 -11.44
CA ALA A 127 -8.22 -9.05 -11.83
C ALA A 127 -6.85 -9.35 -11.26
N ILE A 128 -6.71 -10.54 -10.73
CA ILE A 128 -5.48 -11.08 -10.15
C ILE A 128 -5.09 -12.30 -10.97
N ASP A 129 -3.81 -12.43 -11.28
CA ASP A 129 -3.27 -13.61 -11.95
C ASP A 129 -3.13 -14.76 -10.95
N ASP A 130 -4.21 -15.54 -10.79
CA ASP A 130 -4.28 -16.67 -9.85
C ASP A 130 -3.16 -17.69 -10.08
N SER A 131 -2.77 -17.90 -11.34
CA SER A 131 -1.71 -18.86 -11.69
C SER A 131 -0.35 -18.39 -11.18
N TYR A 132 -0.10 -17.08 -11.22
CA TYR A 132 1.12 -16.50 -10.68
C TYR A 132 1.18 -16.61 -9.15
N PHE A 133 0.07 -16.37 -8.47
CA PHE A 133 0.02 -16.36 -7.01
C PHE A 133 -0.08 -17.75 -6.37
N ALA A 134 -0.42 -18.77 -7.13
CA ALA A 134 -0.56 -20.13 -6.63
C ALA A 134 0.72 -20.60 -5.89
N GLY A 135 0.57 -20.98 -4.64
CA GLY A 135 1.66 -21.48 -3.80
C GLY A 135 2.69 -20.42 -3.34
N LYS A 136 2.47 -19.13 -3.60
CA LYS A 136 3.38 -18.06 -3.14
C LYS A 136 2.97 -17.51 -1.78
N ASN A 137 3.97 -17.14 -0.99
CA ASN A 137 3.76 -16.33 0.21
C ASN A 137 3.68 -14.85 -0.20
N VAL A 138 2.64 -14.16 0.26
CA VAL A 138 2.33 -12.79 -0.13
C VAL A 138 2.45 -11.84 1.05
N ILE A 139 3.11 -10.70 0.83
CA ILE A 139 3.07 -9.54 1.72
C ILE A 139 2.22 -8.47 1.04
N LEU A 140 1.05 -8.17 1.59
CA LEU A 140 0.20 -7.10 1.10
C LEU A 140 0.65 -5.77 1.70
N PHE A 141 0.95 -4.80 0.83
CA PHE A 141 1.27 -3.43 1.20
C PHE A 141 0.16 -2.49 0.76
N ASP A 142 -0.29 -1.64 1.66
CA ASP A 142 -1.23 -0.54 1.39
C ASP A 142 -0.63 0.79 1.82
N ASP A 143 -1.08 1.88 1.22
CA ASP A 143 -0.64 3.23 1.57
C ASP A 143 -1.31 3.78 2.84
N LEU A 144 -2.48 3.28 3.19
CA LEU A 144 -3.23 3.68 4.36
C LEU A 144 -4.15 2.56 4.84
N LEU A 145 -3.92 2.10 6.05
CA LEU A 145 -4.83 1.22 6.75
C LEU A 145 -5.68 2.06 7.72
N THR A 146 -6.99 1.99 7.56
CA THR A 146 -7.95 2.63 8.48
C THR A 146 -8.54 1.61 9.44
N SER A 147 -9.85 1.42 9.45
CA SER A 147 -10.52 0.50 10.38
C SER A 147 -10.29 -0.99 10.09
N GLY A 148 -9.77 -1.34 8.95
CA GLY A 148 -9.56 -2.75 8.56
C GLY A 148 -10.87 -3.52 8.32
N GLN A 149 -11.96 -2.82 7.96
CA GLN A 149 -13.23 -3.44 7.59
C GLN A 149 -13.26 -3.77 6.11
#